data_cb773a72f8fa1f6c6b288c2af01c24b8
#
_entry.id   cb773a72f8fa1f6c6b288c2af01c24b8
#
_cell.length_a   1.000
_cell.length_b   1.000
_cell.length_c   1.000
_cell.angle_alpha   90.00
_cell.angle_beta   90.00
_cell.angle_gamma   90.00
#
_symmetry.space_group_name_H-M   'P 1'
#
loop_
_entity.id
_entity.type
_entity.pdbx_description
1 polymer ?
#
loop_
_entity_poly.entity_id
_entity_poly.type
_entity_poly.pdbx_seq_one_letter_code
_entity_poly.pdbx_strand_id
1 'polypeptide(L)'
;HDLFLRAGGVPAVPIGEDRALLAALRRVDARIRHAPEVSVVVSGRTIGRAAGGMADTMRRRMVAQDPLIDDRLEPAALCATRAWARAQVRRAWSSPADRAECLDLLAGELRLDRDMLEGWMALPYFGLAWDMVEQRSAVLARQTVARANLADETAHARRILATARSRTPVDAGGWLWGG
;
A
#
# COMPACT_ATOMS: atom_id res chain seq x y z
N HIS A 1 17.22 1.29 -15.09
CA HIS A 1 17.88 2.60 -14.95
C HIS A 1 16.88 3.74 -15.23
N ASP A 2 16.21 3.74 -16.35
CA ASP A 2 15.29 4.81 -16.77
C ASP A 2 14.12 5.04 -15.81
N LEU A 3 13.53 3.98 -15.26
CA LEU A 3 12.46 4.11 -14.26
C LEU A 3 12.95 4.74 -12.96
N PHE A 4 14.18 4.46 -12.56
CA PHE A 4 14.79 5.09 -11.39
C PHE A 4 14.95 6.61 -11.59
N LEU A 5 15.40 7.03 -12.78
CA LEU A 5 15.52 8.45 -13.12
C LEU A 5 14.14 9.12 -13.23
N ARG A 6 13.13 8.46 -13.83
CA ARG A 6 11.75 8.97 -13.88
C ARG A 6 11.13 9.10 -12.50
N ALA A 7 11.48 8.21 -11.57
CA ALA A 7 11.05 8.31 -10.17
C ALA A 7 11.73 9.44 -9.38
N GLY A 8 12.73 10.12 -9.99
CA GLY A 8 13.49 11.19 -9.34
C GLY A 8 14.66 10.71 -8.48
N GLY A 9 15.05 9.43 -8.62
CA GLY A 9 16.15 8.83 -7.83
C GLY A 9 15.76 8.55 -6.38
N VAL A 10 16.74 8.49 -5.49
CA VAL A 10 16.52 8.31 -4.05
C VAL A 10 16.10 9.67 -3.45
N PRO A 11 14.88 9.76 -2.85
CA PRO A 11 14.44 11.01 -2.23
C PRO A 11 15.36 11.43 -1.07
N ALA A 12 15.68 12.72 -1.00
CA ALA A 12 16.48 13.31 0.07
C ALA A 12 15.60 13.52 1.31
N VAL A 13 15.28 12.46 2.03
CA VAL A 13 14.51 12.49 3.28
C VAL A 13 15.41 12.09 4.45
N PRO A 14 15.20 12.65 5.66
CA PRO A 14 16.04 12.36 6.82
C PRO A 14 15.98 10.88 7.26
N ILE A 15 14.81 10.23 7.07
CA ILE A 15 14.55 8.86 7.51
C ILE A 15 13.53 8.21 6.56
N GLY A 16 13.73 6.92 6.25
CA GLY A 16 12.80 6.13 5.43
C GLY A 16 12.97 6.38 3.93
N GLU A 17 14.20 6.64 3.50
CA GLU A 17 14.60 6.81 2.11
C GLU A 17 14.26 5.60 1.24
N ASP A 18 14.34 4.40 1.79
CA ASP A 18 13.94 3.15 1.17
C ASP A 18 12.43 3.13 0.85
N ARG A 19 11.61 3.54 1.79
CA ARG A 19 10.15 3.64 1.62
C ARG A 19 9.76 4.75 0.67
N ALA A 20 10.44 5.90 0.76
CA ALA A 20 10.23 7.02 -0.14
C ALA A 20 10.58 6.67 -1.58
N LEU A 21 11.69 5.95 -1.79
CA LEU A 21 12.08 5.43 -3.10
C LEU A 21 11.03 4.44 -3.63
N LEU A 22 10.57 3.50 -2.79
CA LEU A 22 9.54 2.54 -3.18
C LEU A 22 8.23 3.24 -3.60
N ALA A 23 7.83 4.28 -2.87
CA ALA A 23 6.65 5.09 -3.21
C ALA A 23 6.85 5.82 -4.54
N ALA A 24 8.02 6.43 -4.77
CA ALA A 24 8.35 7.11 -6.02
C ALA A 24 8.34 6.14 -7.22
N LEU A 25 8.89 4.94 -7.07
CA LEU A 25 8.86 3.90 -8.09
C LEU A 25 7.44 3.42 -8.41
N ARG A 26 6.59 3.29 -7.39
CA ARG A 26 5.17 2.92 -7.59
C ARG A 26 4.39 3.97 -8.37
N ARG A 27 4.70 5.24 -8.20
CA ARG A 27 4.06 6.35 -8.92
C ARG A 27 4.32 6.33 -10.42
N VAL A 28 5.44 5.77 -10.86
CA VAL A 28 5.81 5.62 -12.28
C VAL A 28 5.62 4.21 -12.81
N ASP A 29 4.77 3.42 -12.14
CA ASP A 29 4.43 2.03 -12.50
C ASP A 29 5.65 1.11 -12.68
N ALA A 30 6.69 1.30 -11.87
CA ALA A 30 7.83 0.41 -11.87
C ALA A 30 7.42 -1.00 -11.44
N ARG A 31 7.93 -2.01 -12.14
CA ARG A 31 7.75 -3.41 -11.75
C ARG A 31 8.55 -3.71 -10.48
N ILE A 32 7.85 -4.03 -9.41
CA ILE A 32 8.45 -4.34 -8.11
C ILE A 32 8.19 -5.81 -7.82
N ARG A 33 9.29 -6.57 -7.60
CA ARG A 33 9.20 -7.97 -7.19
C ARG A 33 9.41 -8.08 -5.68
N HIS A 34 8.48 -8.74 -5.01
CA HIS A 34 8.70 -9.25 -3.66
C HIS A 34 9.36 -10.62 -3.76
N ALA A 35 10.56 -10.73 -3.19
CA ALA A 35 11.36 -11.95 -3.22
C ALA A 35 11.55 -12.47 -1.79
N PRO A 36 10.61 -13.27 -1.25
CA PRO A 36 10.67 -13.76 0.13
C PRO A 36 11.88 -14.69 0.39
N GLU A 37 12.44 -15.23 -0.68
CA GLU A 37 13.68 -16.03 -0.65
C GLU A 37 14.94 -15.20 -0.38
N VAL A 38 14.87 -13.86 -0.56
CA VAL A 38 15.99 -12.96 -0.26
C VAL A 38 15.98 -12.62 1.22
N SER A 39 17.01 -13.06 1.92
CA SER A 39 17.19 -12.80 3.35
C SER A 39 18.44 -11.94 3.58
N VAL A 40 18.33 -10.98 4.49
CA VAL A 40 19.45 -10.13 4.91
C VAL A 40 19.58 -10.14 6.42
N VAL A 41 20.80 -10.17 6.91
CA VAL A 41 21.10 -10.05 8.34
C VAL A 41 21.33 -8.59 8.67
N VAL A 42 20.52 -8.08 9.61
CA VAL A 42 20.58 -6.69 10.07
C VAL A 42 21.19 -6.64 11.47
N SER A 43 22.08 -5.66 11.71
CA SER A 43 22.64 -5.43 13.04
C SER A 43 21.58 -5.02 14.05
N GLY A 44 21.48 -5.76 15.16
CA GLY A 44 20.57 -5.45 16.29
C GLY A 44 21.07 -4.36 17.26
N ARG A 45 22.11 -3.58 16.87
CA ARG A 45 22.65 -2.52 17.73
C ARG A 45 21.62 -1.45 18.06
N THR A 46 21.65 -0.95 19.29
CA THR A 46 20.77 0.12 19.78
C THR A 46 21.40 1.51 19.75
N ILE A 47 22.65 1.61 19.31
CA ILE A 47 23.37 2.87 19.09
C ILE A 47 23.70 2.98 17.61
N GLY A 48 23.20 4.01 16.97
CA GLY A 48 23.38 4.27 15.52
C GLY A 48 23.84 5.70 15.26
N ARG A 49 24.30 5.95 14.03
CA ARG A 49 24.76 7.27 13.57
C ARG A 49 23.62 8.21 13.19
N ALA A 50 22.48 7.66 12.74
CA ALA A 50 21.33 8.43 12.30
C ALA A 50 20.30 8.53 13.44
N ALA A 51 19.99 9.74 13.88
CA ALA A 51 18.92 10.00 14.83
C ALA A 51 17.56 9.57 14.23
N GLY A 52 16.75 8.85 15.02
CA GLY A 52 15.47 8.31 14.56
C GLY A 52 15.57 7.09 13.62
N GLY A 53 16.77 6.61 13.30
CA GLY A 53 17.00 5.44 12.46
C GLY A 53 16.68 4.10 13.13
N MET A 54 17.10 3.00 12.50
CA MET A 54 16.80 1.64 12.97
C MET A 54 17.28 1.39 14.43
N ALA A 55 18.47 1.87 14.79
CA ALA A 55 19.00 1.70 16.14
C ALA A 55 18.11 2.37 17.21
N ASP A 56 17.61 3.57 16.95
CA ASP A 56 16.68 4.27 17.83
C ASP A 56 15.31 3.58 17.88
N THR A 57 14.85 3.02 16.77
CA THR A 57 13.63 2.23 16.72
C THR A 57 13.78 0.95 17.55
N MET A 58 14.90 0.24 17.42
CA MET A 58 15.19 -0.94 18.23
C MET A 58 15.23 -0.61 19.71
N ARG A 59 15.95 0.46 20.11
CA ARG A 59 16.01 0.92 21.50
C ARG A 59 14.64 1.24 22.06
N ARG A 60 13.81 2.00 21.34
CA ARG A 60 12.44 2.32 21.77
C ARG A 60 11.61 1.06 22.00
N ARG A 61 11.67 0.09 21.08
CA ARG A 61 10.92 -1.17 21.20
C ARG A 61 11.38 -2.06 22.34
N MET A 62 12.65 -1.95 22.78
CA MET A 62 13.18 -2.70 23.93
C MET A 62 12.73 -2.11 25.27
N VAL A 63 12.54 -0.78 25.35
CA VAL A 63 12.28 -0.07 26.61
C VAL A 63 10.80 0.27 26.77
N ALA A 64 10.09 0.54 25.70
CA ALA A 64 8.70 0.95 25.77
C ALA A 64 7.75 -0.24 25.61
N GLN A 65 6.74 -0.31 26.49
CA GLN A 65 5.51 -1.03 26.19
C GLN A 65 4.73 -0.24 25.14
N ASP A 66 5.28 -0.19 23.92
CA ASP A 66 4.64 0.52 22.81
C ASP A 66 3.28 -0.13 22.54
N PRO A 67 2.16 0.61 22.65
CA PRO A 67 0.84 0.08 22.35
C PRO A 67 0.70 -0.29 20.87
N LEU A 68 1.58 0.21 19.99
CA LEU A 68 1.63 -0.14 18.57
C LEU A 68 2.77 -1.13 18.31
N ILE A 69 2.48 -2.09 17.43
CA ILE A 69 3.50 -3.03 16.92
C ILE A 69 4.25 -2.39 15.75
N ASP A 70 3.50 -1.76 14.86
CA ASP A 70 3.98 -1.04 13.70
C ASP A 70 2.99 0.09 13.38
N ASP A 71 3.50 1.29 13.14
CA ASP A 71 2.71 2.47 12.75
C ASP A 71 2.02 2.31 11.39
N ARG A 72 2.36 1.27 10.64
CA ARG A 72 1.80 0.96 9.31
C ARG A 72 0.92 -0.27 9.28
N LEU A 73 0.77 -0.97 10.38
CA LEU A 73 -0.16 -2.08 10.48
C LEU A 73 -1.58 -1.53 10.52
N GLU A 74 -2.34 -1.80 9.47
CA GLU A 74 -3.72 -1.34 9.30
C GLU A 74 -4.71 -2.48 9.56
N PRO A 75 -5.97 -2.14 9.94
CA PRO A 75 -7.04 -3.13 10.07
C PRO A 75 -7.24 -3.94 8.78
N ALA A 76 -7.49 -5.23 8.92
CA ALA A 76 -7.67 -6.15 7.80
C ALA A 76 -8.79 -5.72 6.84
N ALA A 77 -9.88 -5.16 7.38
CA ALA A 77 -10.98 -4.62 6.57
C ALA A 77 -10.51 -3.44 5.70
N LEU A 78 -9.72 -2.51 6.26
CA LEU A 78 -9.19 -1.37 5.50
C LEU A 78 -8.23 -1.84 4.39
N CYS A 79 -7.37 -2.82 4.69
CA CYS A 79 -6.51 -3.42 3.66
C CYS A 79 -7.32 -4.04 2.51
N ALA A 80 -8.43 -4.73 2.82
CA ALA A 80 -9.33 -5.29 1.82
C ALA A 80 -10.02 -4.20 0.98
N THR A 81 -10.50 -3.12 1.63
CA THR A 81 -11.09 -1.96 0.95
C THR A 81 -10.08 -1.30 0.01
N ARG A 82 -8.82 -1.11 0.45
CA ARG A 82 -7.75 -0.58 -0.42
C ARG A 82 -7.48 -1.48 -1.62
N ALA A 83 -7.40 -2.80 -1.40
CA ALA A 83 -7.16 -3.75 -2.47
C ALA A 83 -8.28 -3.72 -3.51
N TRP A 84 -9.55 -3.70 -3.05
CA TRP A 84 -10.71 -3.56 -3.91
C TRP A 84 -10.68 -2.23 -4.69
N ALA A 85 -10.52 -1.10 -3.99
CA ALA A 85 -10.51 0.22 -4.60
C ALA A 85 -9.40 0.34 -5.64
N ARG A 86 -8.19 -0.15 -5.32
CA ARG A 86 -7.07 -0.16 -6.24
C ARG A 86 -7.35 -0.98 -7.51
N ALA A 87 -8.05 -2.12 -7.38
CA ALA A 87 -8.46 -2.92 -8.52
C ALA A 87 -9.46 -2.17 -9.42
N GLN A 88 -10.45 -1.47 -8.82
CA GLN A 88 -11.40 -0.65 -9.58
C GLN A 88 -10.72 0.53 -10.29
N VAL A 89 -9.81 1.24 -9.61
CA VAL A 89 -9.02 2.32 -10.22
C VAL A 89 -8.19 1.79 -11.40
N ARG A 90 -7.55 0.62 -11.25
CA ARG A 90 -6.79 0.01 -12.34
C ARG A 90 -7.67 -0.35 -13.52
N ARG A 91 -8.85 -0.91 -13.26
CA ARG A 91 -9.82 -1.26 -14.31
C ARG A 91 -10.31 -0.01 -15.04
N ALA A 92 -10.70 1.04 -14.31
CA ALA A 92 -11.10 2.32 -14.88
C ALA A 92 -9.99 2.97 -15.71
N TRP A 93 -8.74 2.90 -15.22
CA TRP A 93 -7.58 3.50 -15.88
C TRP A 93 -7.19 2.76 -17.16
N SER A 94 -7.27 1.42 -17.18
CA SER A 94 -6.83 0.57 -18.28
C SER A 94 -7.90 0.24 -19.32
N SER A 95 -9.20 0.33 -18.95
CA SER A 95 -10.32 -0.06 -19.80
C SER A 95 -11.33 1.08 -19.98
N PRO A 96 -11.36 1.76 -21.12
CA PRO A 96 -12.38 2.77 -21.40
C PRO A 96 -13.81 2.25 -21.32
N ALA A 97 -14.04 0.97 -21.66
CA ALA A 97 -15.38 0.35 -21.64
C ALA A 97 -15.90 0.18 -20.21
N ASP A 98 -15.04 -0.12 -19.25
CA ASP A 98 -15.41 -0.34 -17.87
C ASP A 98 -15.36 0.95 -17.00
N ARG A 99 -14.80 2.01 -17.58
CA ARG A 99 -14.47 3.24 -16.83
C ARG A 99 -15.66 3.82 -16.09
N ALA A 100 -16.77 4.05 -16.80
CA ALA A 100 -17.94 4.69 -16.21
C ALA A 100 -18.48 3.93 -14.99
N GLU A 101 -18.67 2.61 -15.12
CA GLU A 101 -19.13 1.75 -14.03
C GLU A 101 -18.19 1.78 -12.83
N CYS A 102 -16.88 1.66 -13.09
CA CYS A 102 -15.88 1.68 -12.02
C CYS A 102 -15.83 3.04 -11.31
N LEU A 103 -15.98 4.15 -12.03
CA LEU A 103 -15.96 5.49 -11.42
C LEU A 103 -17.20 5.74 -10.58
N ASP A 104 -18.39 5.29 -10.99
CA ASP A 104 -19.62 5.39 -10.22
C ASP A 104 -19.51 4.60 -8.90
N LEU A 105 -18.98 3.39 -8.95
CA LEU A 105 -18.69 2.58 -7.76
C LEU A 105 -17.68 3.26 -6.83
N LEU A 106 -16.57 3.77 -7.38
CA LEU A 106 -15.54 4.45 -6.61
C LEU A 106 -16.05 5.73 -5.96
N ALA A 107 -16.85 6.52 -6.69
CA ALA A 107 -17.43 7.77 -6.19
C ALA A 107 -18.34 7.50 -4.98
N GLY A 108 -19.22 6.49 -5.06
CA GLY A 108 -20.12 6.11 -3.99
C GLY A 108 -19.39 5.53 -2.77
N GLU A 109 -18.57 4.50 -2.99
CA GLU A 109 -17.92 3.75 -1.90
C GLU A 109 -16.80 4.54 -1.21
N LEU A 110 -16.06 5.36 -1.95
CA LEU A 110 -14.96 6.15 -1.40
C LEU A 110 -15.32 7.59 -1.06
N ARG A 111 -16.57 7.99 -1.32
CA ARG A 111 -17.07 9.35 -1.12
C ARG A 111 -16.22 10.40 -1.81
N LEU A 112 -15.90 10.13 -3.08
CA LEU A 112 -15.11 11.01 -3.92
C LEU A 112 -15.99 11.63 -5.02
N ASP A 113 -15.60 12.82 -5.46
CA ASP A 113 -16.21 13.46 -6.61
C ASP A 113 -15.89 12.69 -7.90
N ARG A 114 -16.91 12.41 -8.71
CA ARG A 114 -16.79 11.63 -9.93
C ARG A 114 -15.96 12.31 -11.01
N ASP A 115 -16.09 13.63 -11.15
CA ASP A 115 -15.37 14.39 -12.18
C ASP A 115 -13.88 14.48 -11.83
N MET A 116 -13.55 14.58 -10.54
CA MET A 116 -12.18 14.46 -10.06
C MET A 116 -11.58 13.08 -10.39
N LEU A 117 -12.35 12.02 -10.15
CA LEU A 117 -11.92 10.65 -10.49
C LEU A 117 -11.65 10.50 -11.99
N GLU A 118 -12.55 11.02 -12.84
CA GLU A 118 -12.37 11.03 -14.31
C GLU A 118 -11.06 11.73 -14.72
N GLY A 119 -10.79 12.91 -14.14
CA GLY A 119 -9.57 13.65 -14.38
C GLY A 119 -8.29 12.88 -14.00
N TRP A 120 -8.34 12.09 -12.92
CA TRP A 120 -7.19 11.28 -12.51
C TRP A 120 -6.95 10.06 -13.41
N MET A 121 -7.98 9.57 -14.10
CA MET A 121 -7.80 8.49 -15.09
C MET A 121 -7.05 8.93 -16.34
N ALA A 122 -6.89 10.24 -16.56
CA ALA A 122 -6.07 10.81 -17.64
C ALA A 122 -4.58 10.92 -17.29
N LEU A 123 -4.18 10.64 -16.05
CA LEU A 123 -2.78 10.70 -15.62
C LEU A 123 -1.92 9.67 -16.37
N PRO A 124 -0.62 9.98 -16.63
CA PRO A 124 0.24 9.13 -17.47
C PRO A 124 0.61 7.78 -16.84
N TYR A 125 0.46 7.65 -15.53
CA TYR A 125 0.75 6.44 -14.78
C TYR A 125 -0.40 6.07 -13.87
N PHE A 126 -0.73 4.79 -13.82
CA PHE A 126 -1.71 4.26 -12.87
C PHE A 126 -1.33 4.57 -11.42
N GLY A 127 -0.03 4.49 -11.09
CA GLY A 127 0.47 4.79 -9.75
C GLY A 127 0.14 6.21 -9.29
N LEU A 128 0.13 7.19 -10.20
CA LEU A 128 -0.30 8.56 -9.89
C LEU A 128 -1.81 8.64 -9.67
N ALA A 129 -2.61 7.99 -10.52
CA ALA A 129 -4.07 7.96 -10.36
C ALA A 129 -4.46 7.33 -9.01
N TRP A 130 -3.83 6.20 -8.65
CA TRP A 130 -4.02 5.55 -7.36
C TRP A 130 -3.63 6.45 -6.18
N ASP A 131 -2.48 7.12 -6.26
CA ASP A 131 -1.99 8.01 -5.21
C ASP A 131 -2.98 9.15 -4.93
N MET A 132 -3.59 9.73 -5.98
CA MET A 132 -4.63 10.75 -5.84
C MET A 132 -5.88 10.21 -5.14
N VAL A 133 -6.36 9.03 -5.52
CA VAL A 133 -7.52 8.38 -4.89
C VAL A 133 -7.23 8.10 -3.41
N GLU A 134 -6.09 7.51 -3.11
CA GLU A 134 -5.70 7.12 -1.76
C GLU A 134 -5.56 8.32 -0.82
N GLN A 135 -4.99 9.43 -1.30
CA GLN A 135 -4.80 10.65 -0.51
C GLN A 135 -6.09 11.44 -0.28
N ARG A 136 -7.03 11.38 -1.21
CA ARG A 136 -8.25 12.21 -1.17
C ARG A 136 -9.43 11.52 -0.51
N SER A 137 -9.46 10.20 -0.45
CA SER A 137 -10.54 9.47 0.19
C SER A 137 -10.37 9.40 1.70
N ALA A 138 -11.33 9.98 2.44
CA ALA A 138 -11.41 9.83 3.89
C ALA A 138 -11.67 8.36 4.31
N VAL A 139 -12.32 7.57 3.44
CA VAL A 139 -12.57 6.12 3.67
C VAL A 139 -11.27 5.33 3.69
N LEU A 140 -10.27 5.78 2.90
CA LEU A 140 -8.94 5.17 2.84
C LEU A 140 -7.96 5.82 3.81
N ALA A 141 -8.40 6.72 4.69
CA ALA A 141 -7.54 7.33 5.70
C ALA A 141 -6.87 6.25 6.55
N ARG A 142 -5.59 6.46 6.82
CA ARG A 142 -4.78 5.50 7.58
C ARG A 142 -5.33 5.30 8.98
N GLN A 143 -5.40 4.03 9.38
CA GLN A 143 -5.72 3.59 10.73
C GLN A 143 -4.62 2.65 11.22
N THR A 144 -4.36 2.63 12.51
CA THR A 144 -3.35 1.76 13.12
C THR A 144 -4.01 0.71 13.99
N VAL A 145 -3.40 -0.47 14.06
CA VAL A 145 -3.85 -1.57 14.92
C VAL A 145 -3.07 -1.53 16.23
N ALA A 146 -3.80 -1.46 17.34
CA ALA A 146 -3.21 -1.60 18.65
C ALA A 146 -2.72 -3.04 18.89
N ARG A 147 -1.65 -3.20 19.67
CA ARG A 147 -1.08 -4.52 20.03
C ARG A 147 -2.14 -5.47 20.61
N ALA A 148 -3.04 -4.94 21.44
CA ALA A 148 -4.11 -5.74 22.05
C ALA A 148 -5.05 -6.39 21.02
N ASN A 149 -5.23 -5.78 19.86
CA ASN A 149 -6.16 -6.22 18.83
C ASN A 149 -5.50 -7.12 17.75
N LEU A 150 -4.20 -7.40 17.86
CA LEU A 150 -3.45 -8.10 16.82
C LEU A 150 -4.01 -9.50 16.52
N ALA A 151 -4.40 -10.26 17.56
CA ALA A 151 -4.93 -11.61 17.40
C ALA A 151 -6.25 -11.59 16.61
N ASP A 152 -7.15 -10.68 16.95
CA ASP A 152 -8.45 -10.53 16.30
C ASP A 152 -8.30 -10.05 14.85
N GLU A 153 -7.42 -9.08 14.60
CA GLU A 153 -7.11 -8.61 13.25
C GLU A 153 -6.47 -9.71 12.40
N THR A 154 -5.58 -10.51 12.99
CA THR A 154 -4.99 -11.66 12.29
C THR A 154 -6.06 -12.70 11.92
N ALA A 155 -6.98 -13.01 12.82
CA ALA A 155 -8.09 -13.91 12.55
C ALA A 155 -9.03 -13.33 11.48
N HIS A 156 -9.30 -12.04 11.54
CA HIS A 156 -10.11 -11.33 10.54
C HIS A 156 -9.45 -11.36 9.15
N ALA A 157 -8.16 -11.05 9.06
CA ALA A 157 -7.42 -11.12 7.81
C ALA A 157 -7.47 -12.52 7.17
N ARG A 158 -7.33 -13.58 7.98
CA ARG A 158 -7.44 -14.97 7.52
C ARG A 158 -8.82 -15.27 6.93
N ARG A 159 -9.90 -14.79 7.56
CA ARG A 159 -11.27 -14.96 7.04
C ARG A 159 -11.46 -14.24 5.70
N ILE A 160 -11.00 -12.98 5.58
CA ILE A 160 -11.07 -12.23 4.33
C ILE A 160 -10.32 -12.97 3.22
N LEU A 161 -9.10 -13.45 3.48
CA LEU A 161 -8.30 -14.18 2.51
C LEU A 161 -8.95 -15.51 2.11
N ALA A 162 -9.54 -16.25 3.04
CA ALA A 162 -10.27 -17.48 2.74
C ALA A 162 -11.44 -17.22 1.80
N THR A 163 -12.24 -16.17 2.08
CA THR A 163 -13.37 -15.76 1.24
C THR A 163 -12.91 -15.29 -0.15
N ALA A 164 -11.81 -14.53 -0.24
CA ALA A 164 -11.28 -14.08 -1.51
C ALA A 164 -10.82 -15.27 -2.38
N ARG A 165 -10.13 -16.24 -1.78
CA ARG A 165 -9.65 -17.45 -2.47
C ARG A 165 -10.79 -18.34 -2.98
N SER A 166 -11.88 -18.46 -2.23
CA SER A 166 -13.04 -19.25 -2.65
C SER A 166 -13.83 -18.63 -3.81
N ARG A 167 -13.67 -17.32 -4.05
CA ARG A 167 -14.34 -16.59 -5.14
C ARG A 167 -13.50 -16.51 -6.42
N THR A 168 -12.21 -16.84 -6.37
CA THR A 168 -11.33 -16.83 -7.54
C THR A 168 -11.31 -18.24 -8.12
N PRO A 169 -11.72 -18.46 -9.41
CA PRO A 169 -11.58 -19.74 -10.07
C PRO A 169 -10.10 -20.17 -10.08
N VAL A 170 -9.87 -21.48 -9.90
CA VAL A 170 -8.51 -22.08 -9.80
C VAL A 170 -7.67 -21.91 -11.06
N ASP A 171 -8.29 -21.50 -12.18
CA ASP A 171 -7.65 -21.38 -13.49
C ASP A 171 -7.04 -20.01 -13.81
N ALA A 172 -7.15 -19.03 -12.92
CA ALA A 172 -6.43 -17.77 -13.08
C ALA A 172 -4.99 -17.96 -12.62
N GLY A 173 -4.13 -18.43 -13.52
CA GLY A 173 -2.70 -18.65 -13.28
C GLY A 173 -2.05 -17.49 -12.54
N GLY A 174 -1.70 -17.77 -11.32
CA GLY A 174 -0.60 -17.29 -10.54
C GLY A 174 -0.20 -15.81 -10.49
N TRP A 175 -1.11 -14.80 -10.46
CA TRP A 175 -0.66 -13.42 -10.16
C TRP A 175 -1.76 -12.59 -9.47
N LEU A 176 -2.07 -12.89 -8.22
CA LEU A 176 -2.94 -12.03 -7.39
C LEU A 176 -2.25 -10.76 -6.87
N TRP A 177 -0.94 -10.58 -7.15
CA TRP A 177 -0.14 -9.46 -6.64
C TRP A 177 0.81 -8.92 -7.73
N GLY A 178 0.27 -8.65 -8.89
CA GLY A 178 1.01 -8.02 -9.97
C GLY A 178 1.00 -6.51 -9.83
N GLY A 179 2.15 -5.93 -9.55
CA GLY A 179 2.54 -4.56 -9.76
C GLY A 179 1.86 -3.53 -8.83
#